data_a647f45a27a5f1f20a0e83801350fa3a
#
_entry.id   a647f45a27a5f1f20a0e83801350fa3a
#
_cell.length_a   1.000
_cell.length_b   1.000
_cell.length_c   1.000
_cell.angle_alpha   90.00
_cell.angle_beta   90.00
_cell.angle_gamma   90.00
#
_symmetry.space_group_name_H-M   'P 1'
#
loop_
_entity.id
_entity.type
_entity.pdbx_description
1 polymer ?
#
loop_
_entity_poly.entity_id
_entity_poly.type
_entity_poly.pdbx_seq_one_letter_code
_entity_poly.pdbx_strand_id
1 'polypeptide(L)'
;MISLEEVHKIVEKYDKSKITIGTIGSHSALDITDGAKDEGFETYAFCQKDREKPYTKYLKSKYLDGNLVCGCVDNAIVLNSFKEMLQKQEFMREKNMIIVPNRAFTVYVGEDQIENEFRVPLMGSRNMLRIEERGKRGEEGEEGEIADYYSLCEKGGIKTPKKLESPEEIDELGLVMVKLHHAKMKLERGFFTASTKKEYEEKAERLIKRGIITKKDLEKARMEEYIIGPVFNFDYFYSLISEELGDEPLELLGIDWRFESNLDGYIRLPAQQQLELPQNMKEPLYIVVGHNICTARESILKYVFEIGEKFVKATQKYFKPGIIGAFCLQTIIKPEMEPVVYDVAFRIGGGTNVHAFWGHPYGNVLWRKRMSSGRRTALEIKRAIKHNMLEKIVT
;
A
#
# COMPACT_ATOMS: atom_id res chain seq x y z
N MET A 1 6.25 -10.13 -19.38
CA MET A 1 5.99 -10.33 -17.94
C MET A 1 6.47 -11.72 -17.54
N ILE A 2 7.10 -11.86 -16.37
CA ILE A 2 7.48 -13.16 -15.79
C ILE A 2 6.21 -13.98 -15.61
N SER A 3 6.21 -15.24 -16.10
CA SER A 3 5.05 -16.11 -15.98
C SER A 3 4.92 -16.74 -14.59
N LEU A 4 3.70 -17.08 -14.18
CA LEU A 4 3.48 -17.83 -12.94
C LEU A 4 4.21 -19.18 -12.98
N GLU A 5 4.22 -19.86 -14.12
CA GLU A 5 4.93 -21.13 -14.30
C GLU A 5 6.44 -21.01 -14.03
N GLU A 6 7.06 -19.91 -14.45
CA GLU A 6 8.50 -19.63 -14.18
C GLU A 6 8.74 -19.47 -12.67
N VAL A 7 7.87 -18.74 -11.95
CA VAL A 7 7.97 -18.55 -10.50
C VAL A 7 7.72 -19.88 -9.76
N HIS A 8 6.72 -20.65 -10.17
CA HIS A 8 6.41 -21.96 -9.58
C HIS A 8 7.61 -22.90 -9.68
N LYS A 9 8.27 -22.99 -10.85
CA LYS A 9 9.52 -23.77 -11.03
C LYS A 9 10.66 -23.35 -10.11
N ILE A 10 10.70 -22.07 -9.71
CA ILE A 10 11.68 -21.59 -8.74
C ILE A 10 11.31 -22.09 -7.32
N VAL A 11 10.04 -21.91 -6.94
CA VAL A 11 9.54 -22.31 -5.62
C VAL A 11 9.58 -23.82 -5.40
N GLU A 12 9.38 -24.63 -6.44
CA GLU A 12 9.53 -26.08 -6.39
C GLU A 12 10.92 -26.52 -5.92
N LYS A 13 11.96 -25.74 -6.28
CA LYS A 13 13.35 -26.02 -5.90
C LYS A 13 13.70 -25.57 -4.48
N TYR A 14 12.84 -24.80 -3.83
CA TYR A 14 13.09 -24.31 -2.49
C TYR A 14 13.00 -25.41 -1.44
N ASP A 15 13.96 -25.40 -0.50
CA ASP A 15 13.83 -26.16 0.75
C ASP A 15 12.74 -25.49 1.63
N LYS A 16 11.55 -26.06 1.61
CA LYS A 16 10.38 -25.49 2.29
C LYS A 16 10.53 -25.45 3.83
N SER A 17 11.50 -26.19 4.39
CA SER A 17 11.85 -26.11 5.81
C SER A 17 12.76 -24.91 6.14
N LYS A 18 13.31 -24.24 5.14
CA LYS A 18 14.27 -23.13 5.25
C LYS A 18 13.81 -21.88 4.50
N ILE A 19 12.52 -21.70 4.34
CA ILE A 19 11.99 -20.48 3.74
C ILE A 19 12.40 -19.27 4.58
N THR A 20 12.85 -18.21 3.91
CA THR A 20 13.17 -16.93 4.53
C THR A 20 12.26 -15.83 3.99
N ILE A 21 12.04 -14.78 4.76
CA ILE A 21 11.22 -13.64 4.36
C ILE A 21 12.09 -12.42 4.18
N GLY A 22 12.03 -11.83 2.97
CA GLY A 22 12.73 -10.61 2.62
C GLY A 22 11.78 -9.44 2.35
N THR A 23 12.20 -8.23 2.69
CA THR A 23 11.49 -6.99 2.35
C THR A 23 12.45 -5.82 2.22
N ILE A 24 12.02 -4.73 1.58
CA ILE A 24 12.77 -3.46 1.59
C ILE A 24 12.64 -2.80 2.97
N GLY A 25 13.74 -2.36 3.54
CA GLY A 25 13.83 -1.65 4.83
C GLY A 25 13.23 -0.24 4.76
N SER A 26 11.93 -0.16 4.62
CA SER A 26 11.13 1.06 4.56
C SER A 26 9.65 0.74 4.78
N HIS A 27 8.80 1.76 4.95
CA HIS A 27 7.36 1.60 5.16
C HIS A 27 7.01 0.55 6.23
N SER A 28 6.34 -0.53 5.84
CA SER A 28 5.86 -1.61 6.70
C SER A 28 6.90 -2.69 7.00
N ALA A 29 8.19 -2.43 6.74
CA ALA A 29 9.24 -3.42 6.92
C ALA A 29 9.31 -3.98 8.35
N LEU A 30 9.04 -3.16 9.36
CA LEU A 30 9.06 -3.60 10.76
C LEU A 30 7.92 -4.56 11.06
N ASP A 31 6.72 -4.25 10.58
CA ASP A 31 5.59 -5.16 10.72
C ASP A 31 5.84 -6.50 10.00
N ILE A 32 6.39 -6.44 8.77
CA ILE A 32 6.71 -7.64 7.99
C ILE A 32 7.75 -8.51 8.71
N THR A 33 8.84 -7.91 9.18
CA THR A 33 9.92 -8.67 9.84
C THR A 33 9.52 -9.16 11.22
N ASP A 34 8.81 -8.35 12.01
CA ASP A 34 8.31 -8.74 13.33
C ASP A 34 7.31 -9.89 13.23
N GLY A 35 6.35 -9.77 12.32
CA GLY A 35 5.37 -10.83 12.06
C GLY A 35 6.01 -12.12 11.54
N ALA A 36 7.05 -12.01 10.72
CA ALA A 36 7.81 -13.17 10.25
C ALA A 36 8.55 -13.88 11.39
N LYS A 37 9.13 -13.11 12.34
CA LYS A 37 9.75 -13.68 13.55
C LYS A 37 8.74 -14.39 14.43
N ASP A 38 7.55 -13.83 14.61
CA ASP A 38 6.47 -14.48 15.38
C ASP A 38 6.06 -15.84 14.81
N GLU A 39 6.16 -16.03 13.50
CA GLU A 39 5.82 -17.28 12.83
C GLU A 39 7.04 -18.19 12.59
N GLY A 40 8.23 -17.76 13.04
CA GLY A 40 9.45 -18.60 13.08
C GLY A 40 10.35 -18.50 11.84
N PHE A 41 10.15 -17.51 10.99
CA PHE A 41 10.98 -17.33 9.80
C PHE A 41 12.25 -16.53 10.08
N GLU A 42 13.31 -16.83 9.35
CA GLU A 42 14.47 -15.97 9.23
C GLU A 42 14.15 -14.75 8.34
N THR A 43 14.63 -13.57 8.72
CA THR A 43 14.25 -12.30 8.11
C THR A 43 15.41 -11.58 7.46
N TYR A 44 15.12 -10.95 6.30
CA TYR A 44 16.06 -10.13 5.53
C TYR A 44 15.45 -8.74 5.25
N ALA A 45 16.16 -7.68 5.64
CA ALA A 45 15.82 -6.30 5.29
C ALA A 45 16.84 -5.75 4.30
N PHE A 46 16.41 -5.39 3.09
CA PHE A 46 17.25 -4.70 2.10
C PHE A 46 17.17 -3.21 2.38
N CYS A 47 18.29 -2.63 2.82
CA CYS A 47 18.36 -1.26 3.33
C CYS A 47 19.16 -0.37 2.40
N GLN A 48 18.72 0.87 2.21
CA GLN A 48 19.54 1.85 1.51
C GLN A 48 20.58 2.42 2.48
N LYS A 49 21.80 2.61 1.98
CA LYS A 49 22.90 3.28 2.68
C LYS A 49 22.43 4.62 3.25
N ASP A 50 22.86 4.95 4.43
CA ASP A 50 22.48 6.10 5.25
C ASP A 50 21.06 6.01 5.90
N ARG A 51 20.29 4.95 5.59
CA ARG A 51 18.99 4.64 6.22
C ARG A 51 18.97 3.26 6.90
N GLU A 52 20.09 2.56 6.94
CA GLU A 52 20.21 1.18 7.43
C GLU A 52 20.19 1.05 8.96
N LYS A 53 20.55 2.10 9.71
CA LYS A 53 20.74 2.03 11.17
C LYS A 53 19.58 1.41 11.96
N PRO A 54 18.31 1.70 11.65
CA PRO A 54 17.18 1.03 12.33
C PRO A 54 17.29 -0.50 12.26
N TYR A 55 17.66 -1.04 11.13
CA TYR A 55 17.67 -2.48 10.83
C TYR A 55 18.98 -3.18 11.19
N THR A 56 20.11 -2.49 11.03
CA THR A 56 21.44 -3.05 11.30
C THR A 56 21.86 -2.98 12.77
N LYS A 57 21.26 -2.04 13.52
CA LYS A 57 21.67 -1.75 14.90
C LYS A 57 20.54 -1.88 15.90
N TYR A 58 19.47 -1.09 15.73
CA TYR A 58 18.48 -0.91 16.79
C TYR A 58 17.45 -2.05 16.85
N LEU A 59 17.04 -2.57 15.70
CA LEU A 59 16.02 -3.60 15.56
C LEU A 59 16.60 -4.94 15.07
N LYS A 60 17.93 -5.05 15.05
CA LYS A 60 18.62 -6.31 14.75
C LYS A 60 18.27 -7.36 15.79
N SER A 61 17.94 -8.57 15.31
CA SER A 61 17.64 -9.74 16.15
C SER A 61 18.84 -10.09 17.03
N LYS A 62 18.57 -10.39 18.30
CA LYS A 62 19.55 -10.91 19.25
C LYS A 62 19.01 -12.18 19.86
N TYR A 63 19.88 -13.18 19.95
CA TYR A 63 19.55 -14.50 20.47
C TYR A 63 20.37 -14.80 21.72
N LEU A 64 19.76 -15.48 22.67
CA LEU A 64 20.42 -16.06 23.84
C LEU A 64 19.99 -17.54 23.92
N ASP A 65 20.94 -18.44 23.93
CA ASP A 65 20.71 -19.89 23.96
C ASP A 65 19.72 -20.37 22.86
N GLY A 66 19.84 -19.77 21.67
CA GLY A 66 18.98 -20.06 20.52
C GLY A 66 17.60 -19.40 20.54
N ASN A 67 17.23 -18.72 21.62
CA ASN A 67 15.95 -18.03 21.75
C ASN A 67 16.06 -16.57 21.34
N LEU A 68 15.11 -16.06 20.57
CA LEU A 68 15.02 -14.65 20.22
C LEU A 68 14.71 -13.83 21.48
N VAL A 69 15.61 -12.91 21.84
CA VAL A 69 15.46 -12.05 23.02
C VAL A 69 14.90 -10.67 22.62
N CYS A 70 15.35 -10.12 21.51
CA CYS A 70 14.85 -8.82 21.01
C CYS A 70 15.20 -8.63 19.54
N GLY A 71 14.55 -7.63 18.92
CA GLY A 71 14.71 -7.32 17.50
C GLY A 71 13.91 -8.23 16.59
N CYS A 72 13.83 -7.85 15.32
CA CYS A 72 13.04 -8.59 14.31
C CYS A 72 13.76 -8.73 12.96
N VAL A 73 14.98 -8.23 12.82
CA VAL A 73 15.77 -8.29 11.59
C VAL A 73 17.00 -9.16 11.81
N ASP A 74 17.01 -10.38 11.27
CA ASP A 74 18.17 -11.26 11.39
C ASP A 74 19.30 -10.79 10.47
N ASN A 75 18.98 -10.38 9.24
CA ASN A 75 19.96 -9.98 8.23
C ASN A 75 19.55 -8.65 7.61
N ALA A 76 20.45 -7.68 7.64
CA ALA A 76 20.28 -6.41 6.95
C ALA A 76 21.32 -6.30 5.83
N ILE A 77 20.83 -6.21 4.59
CA ILE A 77 21.67 -6.09 3.38
C ILE A 77 21.70 -4.62 2.98
N VAL A 78 22.84 -3.97 3.11
CA VAL A 78 22.99 -2.55 2.77
C VAL A 78 23.32 -2.40 1.29
N LEU A 79 22.50 -1.60 0.60
CA LEU A 79 22.59 -1.31 -0.83
C LEU A 79 22.84 0.20 -1.02
N ASN A 80 23.53 0.60 -2.09
CA ASN A 80 23.62 2.02 -2.45
C ASN A 80 22.29 2.52 -3.03
N SER A 81 21.59 1.66 -3.76
CA SER A 81 20.25 1.90 -4.30
C SER A 81 19.42 0.64 -4.20
N PHE A 82 18.11 0.77 -3.94
CA PHE A 82 17.20 -0.39 -3.93
C PHE A 82 17.12 -1.14 -5.27
N LYS A 83 17.46 -0.50 -6.40
CA LYS A 83 17.58 -1.18 -7.70
C LYS A 83 18.64 -2.28 -7.71
N GLU A 84 19.63 -2.22 -6.82
CA GLU A 84 20.66 -3.28 -6.70
C GLU A 84 20.06 -4.63 -6.23
N MET A 85 18.82 -4.65 -5.75
CA MET A 85 18.09 -5.91 -5.49
C MET A 85 18.00 -6.79 -6.74
N LEU A 86 17.93 -6.21 -7.93
CA LEU A 86 17.94 -6.95 -9.20
C LEU A 86 19.23 -7.77 -9.39
N GLN A 87 20.34 -7.32 -8.82
CA GLN A 87 21.64 -8.02 -8.87
C GLN A 87 21.78 -9.06 -7.75
N LYS A 88 20.87 -9.07 -6.77
CA LYS A 88 20.91 -10.00 -5.62
C LYS A 88 19.93 -11.17 -5.75
N GLN A 89 19.31 -11.35 -6.91
CA GLN A 89 18.27 -12.37 -7.09
C GLN A 89 18.77 -13.79 -6.87
N GLU A 90 19.99 -14.12 -7.32
CA GLU A 90 20.60 -15.44 -7.10
C GLU A 90 20.78 -15.70 -5.61
N PHE A 91 21.38 -14.79 -4.88
CA PHE A 91 21.49 -14.84 -3.42
C PHE A 91 20.14 -15.03 -2.74
N MET A 92 19.09 -14.31 -3.17
CA MET A 92 17.74 -14.46 -2.60
C MET A 92 17.19 -15.87 -2.84
N ARG A 93 17.36 -16.41 -4.05
CA ARG A 93 16.91 -17.77 -4.37
C ARG A 93 17.69 -18.85 -3.60
N GLU A 94 18.99 -18.70 -3.42
CA GLU A 94 19.82 -19.60 -2.59
C GLU A 94 19.36 -19.60 -1.12
N LYS A 95 18.80 -18.49 -0.65
CA LYS A 95 18.22 -18.36 0.69
C LYS A 95 16.76 -18.82 0.78
N ASN A 96 16.20 -19.44 -0.26
CA ASN A 96 14.80 -19.81 -0.36
C ASN A 96 13.85 -18.64 0.01
N MET A 97 14.19 -17.44 -0.47
CA MET A 97 13.57 -16.21 -0.03
C MET A 97 12.26 -15.95 -0.77
N ILE A 98 11.22 -15.59 0.00
CA ILE A 98 9.99 -14.99 -0.51
C ILE A 98 10.03 -13.51 -0.14
N ILE A 99 9.87 -12.65 -1.13
CA ILE A 99 9.79 -11.20 -0.92
C ILE A 99 8.36 -10.82 -0.59
N VAL A 100 8.17 -10.11 0.52
CA VAL A 100 6.90 -9.46 0.86
C VAL A 100 7.02 -8.00 0.41
N PRO A 101 6.25 -7.60 -0.62
CA PRO A 101 6.35 -6.26 -1.17
C PRO A 101 5.72 -5.23 -0.23
N ASN A 102 6.34 -4.06 -0.16
CA ASN A 102 5.79 -2.85 0.41
C ASN A 102 5.87 -1.70 -0.60
N ARG A 103 5.38 -0.49 -0.26
CA ARG A 103 5.38 0.64 -1.19
C ARG A 103 6.77 0.98 -1.74
N ALA A 104 7.80 0.86 -0.92
CA ALA A 104 9.17 1.16 -1.35
C ALA A 104 9.66 0.22 -2.45
N PHE A 105 9.18 -1.02 -2.48
CA PHE A 105 9.53 -1.97 -3.53
C PHE A 105 9.05 -1.52 -4.90
N THR A 106 7.79 -1.11 -5.03
CA THR A 106 7.24 -0.60 -6.30
C THR A 106 7.91 0.70 -6.73
N VAL A 107 8.05 1.66 -5.80
CA VAL A 107 8.59 3.00 -6.10
C VAL A 107 10.06 2.98 -6.52
N TYR A 108 10.89 2.18 -5.83
CA TYR A 108 12.35 2.26 -6.02
C TYR A 108 12.94 1.17 -6.91
N VAL A 109 12.34 -0.02 -6.97
CA VAL A 109 12.76 -1.05 -7.94
C VAL A 109 12.17 -0.75 -9.30
N GLY A 110 10.89 -0.37 -9.35
CA GLY A 110 10.13 -0.01 -10.54
C GLY A 110 9.29 -1.16 -11.06
N GLU A 111 8.08 -0.84 -11.55
CA GLU A 111 7.10 -1.84 -11.95
C GLU A 111 7.57 -2.69 -13.14
N ASP A 112 8.24 -2.06 -14.13
CA ASP A 112 8.77 -2.77 -15.31
C ASP A 112 9.79 -3.83 -14.90
N GLN A 113 10.69 -3.49 -13.99
CA GLN A 113 11.69 -4.41 -13.47
C GLN A 113 11.03 -5.53 -12.62
N ILE A 114 10.04 -5.18 -11.81
CA ILE A 114 9.32 -6.16 -10.99
C ILE A 114 8.59 -7.16 -11.88
N GLU A 115 7.93 -6.70 -12.93
CA GLU A 115 7.13 -7.55 -13.83
C GLU A 115 7.98 -8.38 -14.80
N ASN A 116 9.14 -7.86 -15.26
CA ASN A 116 9.88 -8.47 -16.36
C ASN A 116 11.25 -9.05 -15.97
N GLU A 117 11.86 -8.56 -14.88
CA GLU A 117 13.24 -8.89 -14.54
C GLU A 117 13.41 -9.57 -13.17
N PHE A 118 12.53 -9.29 -12.20
CA PHE A 118 12.68 -9.75 -10.82
C PHE A 118 12.17 -11.17 -10.62
N ARG A 119 13.02 -12.18 -10.85
CA ARG A 119 12.71 -13.62 -10.78
C ARG A 119 12.91 -14.19 -9.37
N VAL A 120 12.39 -13.50 -8.36
CA VAL A 120 12.31 -14.01 -6.99
C VAL A 120 10.84 -14.08 -6.63
N PRO A 121 10.37 -15.14 -5.98
CA PRO A 121 8.95 -15.26 -5.58
C PRO A 121 8.50 -14.07 -4.72
N LEU A 122 7.40 -13.44 -5.12
CA LEU A 122 6.74 -12.38 -4.36
C LEU A 122 5.49 -12.95 -3.69
N MET A 123 5.32 -12.72 -2.40
CA MET A 123 4.04 -12.95 -1.73
C MET A 123 3.02 -11.91 -2.20
N GLY A 124 1.96 -12.36 -2.87
CA GLY A 124 0.93 -11.46 -3.39
C GLY A 124 0.87 -11.39 -4.92
N SER A 125 0.18 -10.42 -5.45
CA SER A 125 -0.17 -10.31 -6.86
C SER A 125 0.74 -9.33 -7.60
N ARG A 126 1.82 -9.83 -8.20
CA ARG A 126 2.82 -9.06 -8.95
C ARG A 126 2.21 -8.17 -10.03
N ASN A 127 1.28 -8.71 -10.80
CA ASN A 127 0.65 -8.05 -11.94
C ASN A 127 -0.30 -6.90 -11.57
N MET A 128 -0.63 -6.74 -10.29
CA MET A 128 -1.48 -5.65 -9.80
C MET A 128 -0.70 -4.51 -9.16
N LEU A 129 0.60 -4.69 -8.87
CA LEU A 129 1.41 -3.62 -8.26
C LEU A 129 1.47 -2.36 -9.13
N ARG A 130 1.44 -2.51 -10.46
CA ARG A 130 1.45 -1.39 -11.42
C ARG A 130 0.18 -0.54 -11.34
N ILE A 131 -0.99 -1.14 -11.17
CA ILE A 131 -2.25 -0.39 -11.16
C ILE A 131 -2.50 0.38 -9.86
N GLU A 132 -1.60 0.26 -8.86
CA GLU A 132 -1.53 1.15 -7.71
C GLU A 132 -1.15 2.60 -8.13
N GLU A 133 -0.48 2.76 -9.27
CA GLU A 133 -0.17 4.05 -9.84
C GLU A 133 -1.27 4.48 -10.82
N ARG A 134 -1.68 5.75 -10.73
CA ARG A 134 -2.71 6.32 -11.59
C ARG A 134 -2.28 6.37 -13.06
N GLY A 135 -3.12 5.87 -13.97
CA GLY A 135 -2.96 5.99 -15.42
C GLY A 135 -1.73 5.29 -16.01
N LYS A 136 -1.08 4.36 -15.33
CA LYS A 136 0.18 3.76 -15.82
C LYS A 136 0.02 2.63 -16.83
N ARG A 137 -1.17 2.07 -17.03
CA ARG A 137 -1.40 1.07 -18.10
C ARG A 137 -1.78 1.66 -19.45
N GLY A 138 -1.60 2.96 -19.62
CA GLY A 138 -1.89 3.67 -20.86
C GLY A 138 -3.12 4.56 -20.75
N GLU A 139 -3.13 5.61 -21.57
CA GLU A 139 -4.23 6.57 -21.67
C GLU A 139 -5.39 6.00 -22.48
N GLU A 140 -5.15 4.90 -23.18
CA GLU A 140 -6.08 4.20 -24.04
C GLU A 140 -5.88 2.68 -23.82
N GLY A 141 -6.42 2.16 -22.70
CA GLY A 141 -6.72 0.73 -22.67
C GLY A 141 -7.77 0.44 -23.75
N GLU A 142 -7.65 -0.68 -24.46
CA GLU A 142 -8.73 -1.17 -25.32
C GLU A 142 -10.04 -1.16 -24.51
N GLU A 143 -11.18 -0.96 -25.17
CA GLU A 143 -12.47 -0.86 -24.50
C GLU A 143 -12.68 -2.04 -23.55
N GLY A 144 -12.60 -1.79 -22.25
CA GLY A 144 -12.70 -2.82 -21.20
C GLY A 144 -11.47 -3.03 -20.30
N GLU A 145 -10.29 -2.53 -20.65
CA GLU A 145 -9.09 -2.67 -19.80
C GLU A 145 -9.13 -1.82 -18.51
N ILE A 146 -8.37 -2.30 -17.51
CA ILE A 146 -8.20 -1.62 -16.24
C ILE A 146 -6.93 -0.75 -16.31
N ALA A 147 -7.10 0.57 -16.34
CA ALA A 147 -5.98 1.52 -16.40
C ALA A 147 -5.27 1.68 -15.04
N ASP A 148 -6.05 1.72 -13.96
CA ASP A 148 -5.59 1.91 -12.58
C ASP A 148 -6.63 1.42 -11.57
N TYR A 149 -6.37 1.65 -10.27
CA TYR A 149 -7.29 1.26 -9.20
C TYR A 149 -8.65 1.97 -9.26
N TYR A 150 -8.75 3.19 -9.80
CA TYR A 150 -10.03 3.87 -9.96
C TYR A 150 -10.93 3.11 -10.94
N SER A 151 -10.41 2.81 -12.12
CA SER A 151 -11.16 2.06 -13.13
C SER A 151 -11.54 0.65 -12.64
N LEU A 152 -10.68 0.03 -11.82
CA LEU A 152 -11.00 -1.25 -11.17
C LEU A 152 -12.15 -1.10 -10.17
N CYS A 153 -12.10 -0.09 -9.30
CA CYS A 153 -13.15 0.19 -8.32
C CYS A 153 -14.48 0.49 -9.01
N GLU A 154 -14.48 1.36 -10.00
CA GLU A 154 -15.68 1.75 -10.76
C GLU A 154 -16.33 0.53 -11.44
N LYS A 155 -15.53 -0.29 -12.13
CA LYS A 155 -16.02 -1.54 -12.76
C LYS A 155 -16.44 -2.59 -11.72
N GLY A 156 -15.90 -2.55 -10.51
CA GLY A 156 -16.31 -3.38 -9.37
C GLY A 156 -17.56 -2.88 -8.65
N GLY A 157 -18.12 -1.72 -9.04
CA GLY A 157 -19.26 -1.10 -8.37
C GLY A 157 -18.91 -0.57 -6.97
N ILE A 158 -17.65 -0.14 -6.77
CA ILE A 158 -17.15 0.48 -5.55
C ILE A 158 -17.15 2.00 -5.77
N LYS A 159 -17.71 2.73 -4.82
CA LYS A 159 -17.77 4.20 -4.91
C LYS A 159 -16.39 4.83 -4.79
N THR A 160 -16.09 5.72 -5.74
CA THR A 160 -14.90 6.58 -5.76
C THR A 160 -15.34 8.04 -5.74
N PRO A 161 -14.46 9.01 -5.40
CA PRO A 161 -14.78 10.42 -5.55
C PRO A 161 -15.20 10.74 -6.99
N LYS A 162 -16.25 11.57 -7.13
CA LYS A 162 -16.76 11.98 -8.45
C LYS A 162 -15.62 12.61 -9.26
N LYS A 163 -15.31 12.04 -10.43
CA LYS A 163 -14.35 12.62 -11.37
C LYS A 163 -14.98 13.80 -12.09
N LEU A 164 -14.21 14.86 -12.30
CA LEU A 164 -14.57 15.99 -13.16
C LEU A 164 -13.85 15.80 -14.50
N GLU A 165 -14.56 16.08 -15.59
CA GLU A 165 -13.98 16.02 -16.94
C GLU A 165 -13.34 17.32 -17.36
N SER A 166 -13.73 18.44 -16.74
CA SER A 166 -13.17 19.75 -17.06
C SER A 166 -13.11 20.70 -15.86
N PRO A 167 -12.20 21.71 -15.86
CA PRO A 167 -12.15 22.72 -14.80
C PRO A 167 -13.41 23.59 -14.67
N GLU A 168 -14.25 23.65 -15.70
CA GLU A 168 -15.53 24.37 -15.69
C GLU A 168 -16.49 23.83 -14.63
N GLU A 169 -16.45 22.51 -14.38
CA GLU A 169 -17.31 21.86 -13.40
C GLU A 169 -16.96 22.19 -11.95
N ILE A 170 -15.80 22.83 -11.69
CA ILE A 170 -15.36 23.17 -10.32
C ILE A 170 -16.34 24.16 -9.69
N ASP A 171 -16.81 25.16 -10.44
CA ASP A 171 -17.67 26.20 -9.92
C ASP A 171 -19.06 25.67 -9.49
N GLU A 172 -19.49 24.53 -10.06
CA GLU A 172 -20.74 23.84 -9.69
C GLU A 172 -20.55 22.91 -8.49
N LEU A 173 -19.42 22.20 -8.45
CA LEU A 173 -19.15 21.20 -7.42
C LEU A 173 -18.61 21.82 -6.12
N GLY A 174 -17.88 22.94 -6.22
CA GLY A 174 -17.20 23.58 -5.11
C GLY A 174 -15.76 23.07 -4.94
N LEU A 175 -15.41 22.52 -3.77
CA LEU A 175 -14.03 22.12 -3.50
C LEU A 175 -13.65 20.82 -4.20
N VAL A 176 -12.54 20.85 -4.94
CA VAL A 176 -11.98 19.69 -5.67
C VAL A 176 -10.54 19.43 -5.29
N MET A 177 -10.11 18.18 -5.49
CA MET A 177 -8.72 17.73 -5.40
C MET A 177 -8.19 17.48 -6.81
N VAL A 178 -7.07 18.09 -7.14
CA VAL A 178 -6.35 17.86 -8.40
C VAL A 178 -5.17 16.93 -8.11
N LYS A 179 -5.20 15.72 -8.66
CA LYS A 179 -4.21 14.66 -8.46
C LYS A 179 -3.35 14.51 -9.72
N LEU A 180 -2.09 14.85 -9.60
CA LEU A 180 -1.10 14.72 -10.68
C LEU A 180 -0.50 13.32 -10.70
N HIS A 181 -0.13 12.82 -11.89
CA HIS A 181 0.55 11.52 -12.02
C HIS A 181 1.98 11.56 -11.45
N HIS A 182 2.71 12.67 -11.70
CA HIS A 182 4.05 12.89 -11.18
C HIS A 182 4.25 14.36 -10.84
N ALA A 183 4.68 14.64 -9.61
CA ALA A 183 5.24 15.94 -9.27
C ALA A 183 6.77 15.81 -9.28
N LYS A 184 7.45 16.63 -10.10
CA LYS A 184 8.91 16.58 -10.23
C LYS A 184 9.66 16.95 -8.97
N MET A 185 9.10 17.72 -8.05
CA MET A 185 9.75 18.12 -6.78
C MET A 185 8.74 18.63 -5.74
N LYS A 186 8.90 18.21 -4.48
CA LYS A 186 8.34 18.79 -3.23
C LYS A 186 6.81 18.84 -3.03
N LEU A 187 6.01 18.34 -3.96
CA LEU A 187 4.64 17.97 -3.66
C LEU A 187 4.64 16.46 -3.49
N GLU A 188 4.73 16.00 -2.25
CA GLU A 188 4.49 14.59 -2.00
C GLU A 188 3.09 14.28 -2.49
N ARG A 189 2.95 13.28 -3.37
CA ARG A 189 1.71 12.85 -4.05
C ARG A 189 1.13 13.79 -5.11
N GLY A 190 1.73 14.95 -5.42
CA GLY A 190 1.27 15.84 -6.49
C GLY A 190 -0.19 16.26 -6.38
N PHE A 191 -0.59 16.79 -5.21
CA PHE A 191 -1.96 17.25 -4.98
C PHE A 191 -2.02 18.75 -4.80
N PHE A 192 -3.09 19.37 -5.31
CA PHE A 192 -3.56 20.68 -4.87
C PHE A 192 -5.08 20.74 -4.91
N THR A 193 -5.66 21.64 -4.14
CA THR A 193 -7.12 21.85 -4.10
C THR A 193 -7.51 23.14 -4.82
N ALA A 194 -8.74 23.21 -5.31
CA ALA A 194 -9.34 24.44 -5.83
C ALA A 194 -10.84 24.42 -5.57
N SER A 195 -11.42 25.60 -5.28
CA SER A 195 -12.86 25.76 -5.04
C SER A 195 -13.57 26.51 -6.16
N THR A 196 -12.81 27.08 -7.09
CA THR A 196 -13.32 27.74 -8.31
C THR A 196 -12.37 27.46 -9.47
N LYS A 197 -12.87 27.57 -10.71
CA LYS A 197 -12.04 27.50 -11.92
C LYS A 197 -10.90 28.52 -11.88
N LYS A 198 -11.21 29.75 -11.47
CA LYS A 198 -10.19 30.82 -11.33
C LYS A 198 -9.08 30.43 -10.36
N GLU A 199 -9.42 29.89 -9.20
CA GLU A 199 -8.44 29.43 -8.22
C GLU A 199 -7.57 28.29 -8.77
N TYR A 200 -8.18 27.35 -9.51
CA TYR A 200 -7.46 26.29 -10.21
C TYR A 200 -6.43 26.86 -11.19
N GLU A 201 -6.82 27.79 -12.04
CA GLU A 201 -5.93 28.42 -13.03
C GLU A 201 -4.77 29.15 -12.35
N GLU A 202 -5.04 29.97 -11.33
CA GLU A 202 -4.03 30.70 -10.56
C GLU A 202 -3.02 29.76 -9.87
N LYS A 203 -3.50 28.68 -9.26
CA LYS A 203 -2.64 27.67 -8.61
C LYS A 203 -1.82 26.89 -9.63
N ALA A 204 -2.43 26.45 -10.72
CA ALA A 204 -1.76 25.74 -11.80
C ALA A 204 -0.63 26.60 -12.41
N GLU A 205 -0.90 27.86 -12.76
CA GLU A 205 0.13 28.79 -13.27
C GLU A 205 1.27 28.98 -12.27
N ARG A 206 0.95 29.16 -10.99
CA ARG A 206 1.96 29.33 -9.94
C ARG A 206 2.87 28.10 -9.82
N LEU A 207 2.31 26.89 -9.87
CA LEU A 207 3.08 25.64 -9.81
C LEU A 207 3.95 25.47 -11.06
N ILE A 208 3.44 25.82 -12.25
CA ILE A 208 4.20 25.81 -13.51
C ILE A 208 5.37 26.81 -13.45
N LYS A 209 5.10 28.05 -13.05
CA LYS A 209 6.14 29.09 -12.92
C LYS A 209 7.26 28.70 -11.94
N ARG A 210 6.93 27.93 -10.91
CA ARG A 210 7.90 27.38 -9.94
C ARG A 210 8.62 26.12 -10.44
N GLY A 211 8.30 25.62 -11.63
CA GLY A 211 8.88 24.40 -12.20
C GLY A 211 8.50 23.12 -11.46
N ILE A 212 7.42 23.13 -10.67
CA ILE A 212 6.93 21.98 -9.88
C ILE A 212 6.17 21.02 -10.80
N ILE A 213 5.37 21.55 -11.71
CA ILE A 213 4.57 20.80 -12.69
C ILE A 213 4.73 21.40 -14.10
N THR A 214 4.32 20.66 -15.12
CA THR A 214 4.21 21.10 -16.51
C THR A 214 2.75 21.18 -16.94
N LYS A 215 2.46 21.82 -18.08
CA LYS A 215 1.11 21.80 -18.69
C LYS A 215 0.66 20.39 -18.99
N LYS A 216 1.59 19.54 -19.49
CA LYS A 216 1.32 18.13 -19.79
C LYS A 216 0.94 17.32 -18.53
N ASP A 217 1.48 17.66 -17.37
CA ASP A 217 1.08 17.01 -16.10
C ASP A 217 -0.37 17.37 -15.74
N LEU A 218 -0.82 18.60 -16.06
CA LEU A 218 -2.22 19.01 -15.83
C LEU A 218 -3.20 18.34 -16.79
N GLU A 219 -2.82 18.15 -18.06
CA GLU A 219 -3.66 17.46 -19.05
C GLU A 219 -3.95 16.02 -18.64
N LYS A 220 -3.03 15.41 -17.90
CA LYS A 220 -3.14 14.04 -17.36
C LYS A 220 -3.67 13.98 -15.94
N ALA A 221 -3.89 15.11 -15.30
CA ALA A 221 -4.34 15.16 -13.91
C ALA A 221 -5.76 14.64 -13.76
N ARG A 222 -6.02 13.89 -12.71
CA ARG A 222 -7.38 13.56 -12.27
C ARG A 222 -7.89 14.68 -11.39
N MET A 223 -8.95 15.31 -11.79
CA MET A 223 -9.74 16.22 -10.95
C MET A 223 -10.88 15.42 -10.33
N GLU A 224 -11.08 15.55 -9.03
CA GLU A 224 -12.14 14.84 -8.33
C GLU A 224 -12.73 15.64 -7.18
N GLU A 225 -13.95 15.30 -6.81
CA GLU A 225 -14.64 15.80 -5.62
C GLU A 225 -13.72 15.73 -4.39
N TYR A 226 -13.59 16.83 -3.65
CA TYR A 226 -12.95 16.81 -2.34
C TYR A 226 -13.99 16.45 -1.27
N ILE A 227 -13.94 15.23 -0.81
CA ILE A 227 -14.88 14.75 0.21
C ILE A 227 -14.36 15.14 1.59
N ILE A 228 -15.19 15.82 2.38
CA ILE A 228 -14.89 16.14 3.78
C ILE A 228 -15.41 15.02 4.66
N GLY A 229 -14.51 14.32 5.34
CA GLY A 229 -14.84 13.22 6.23
C GLY A 229 -13.59 12.59 6.85
N PRO A 230 -13.75 11.73 7.85
CA PRO A 230 -12.64 10.99 8.42
C PRO A 230 -12.04 10.02 7.39
N VAL A 231 -10.71 9.99 7.35
CA VAL A 231 -9.93 9.13 6.46
C VAL A 231 -9.59 7.85 7.19
N PHE A 232 -10.07 6.71 6.70
CA PHE A 232 -9.77 5.39 7.21
C PHE A 232 -9.06 4.53 6.17
N ASN A 233 -7.96 3.91 6.56
CA ASN A 233 -7.29 2.89 5.77
C ASN A 233 -7.76 1.53 6.29
N PHE A 234 -8.58 0.83 5.52
CA PHE A 234 -9.04 -0.51 5.85
C PHE A 234 -8.02 -1.54 5.37
N ASP A 235 -7.37 -2.22 6.32
CA ASP A 235 -6.40 -3.26 6.05
C ASP A 235 -7.09 -4.63 5.98
N TYR A 236 -7.11 -5.20 4.78
CA TYR A 236 -7.67 -6.51 4.50
C TYR A 236 -6.60 -7.56 4.24
N PHE A 237 -7.04 -8.79 4.28
CA PHE A 237 -6.27 -9.94 3.81
C PHE A 237 -7.18 -10.89 3.03
N TYR A 238 -6.75 -11.33 1.85
CA TYR A 238 -7.43 -12.38 1.10
C TYR A 238 -6.58 -13.64 1.10
N SER A 239 -7.10 -14.69 1.73
CA SER A 239 -6.40 -15.95 1.94
C SER A 239 -6.82 -17.00 0.90
N LEU A 240 -5.97 -17.23 -0.10
CA LEU A 240 -6.18 -18.34 -1.04
C LEU A 240 -6.14 -19.69 -0.35
N ILE A 241 -5.37 -19.83 0.74
CA ILE A 241 -5.32 -21.08 1.49
C ILE A 241 -6.64 -21.34 2.23
N SER A 242 -7.29 -20.30 2.78
CA SER A 242 -8.62 -20.43 3.39
C SER A 242 -9.66 -20.79 2.33
N GLU A 243 -9.66 -20.13 1.17
CA GLU A 243 -10.54 -20.44 0.04
C GLU A 243 -10.44 -21.91 -0.39
N GLU A 244 -9.23 -22.43 -0.57
CA GLU A 244 -8.98 -23.82 -0.96
C GLU A 244 -9.40 -24.84 0.12
N LEU A 245 -9.38 -24.42 1.38
CA LEU A 245 -9.82 -25.26 2.50
C LEU A 245 -11.33 -25.14 2.78
N GLY A 246 -12.04 -24.27 2.05
CA GLY A 246 -13.48 -24.05 2.23
C GLY A 246 -13.84 -23.15 3.41
N ASP A 247 -12.86 -22.37 3.92
CA ASP A 247 -13.06 -21.35 4.95
C ASP A 247 -13.35 -19.98 4.30
N GLU A 248 -13.84 -19.00 5.09
CA GLU A 248 -14.00 -17.63 4.62
C GLU A 248 -12.65 -17.00 4.28
N PRO A 249 -12.40 -16.59 3.02
CA PRO A 249 -11.10 -16.11 2.60
C PRO A 249 -10.84 -14.63 2.85
N LEU A 250 -11.89 -13.80 2.94
CA LEU A 250 -11.74 -12.36 3.15
C LEU A 250 -11.72 -12.01 4.63
N GLU A 251 -10.66 -11.37 5.05
CA GLU A 251 -10.47 -10.90 6.41
C GLU A 251 -10.34 -9.37 6.43
N LEU A 252 -11.06 -8.69 7.32
CA LEU A 252 -10.75 -7.34 7.75
C LEU A 252 -9.81 -7.46 8.96
N LEU A 253 -8.57 -7.02 8.83
CA LEU A 253 -7.61 -7.08 9.92
C LEU A 253 -7.75 -5.90 10.86
N GLY A 254 -7.79 -4.67 10.31
CA GLY A 254 -7.89 -3.47 11.11
C GLY A 254 -8.01 -2.20 10.31
N ILE A 255 -7.84 -1.10 11.01
CA ILE A 255 -7.95 0.24 10.46
C ILE A 255 -6.82 1.07 11.01
N ASP A 256 -6.16 1.83 10.15
CA ASP A 256 -5.24 2.87 10.57
C ASP A 256 -5.70 4.26 10.12
N TRP A 257 -5.29 5.27 10.87
CA TRP A 257 -5.50 6.68 10.60
C TRP A 257 -4.15 7.39 10.50
N ARG A 258 -4.02 8.34 9.57
CA ARG A 258 -2.76 9.03 9.30
C ARG A 258 -2.61 10.31 10.10
N PHE A 259 -1.35 10.62 10.44
CA PHE A 259 -0.90 11.96 10.78
C PHE A 259 -0.18 12.58 9.59
N GLU A 260 -0.60 13.76 9.19
CA GLU A 260 -0.04 14.47 8.05
C GLU A 260 0.67 15.75 8.49
N SER A 261 1.91 15.93 8.00
CA SER A 261 2.71 17.11 8.33
C SER A 261 1.97 18.39 7.95
N ASN A 262 2.10 19.38 8.79
CA ASN A 262 1.44 20.66 8.86
C ASN A 262 -0.11 20.65 8.87
N LEU A 263 -0.81 19.75 8.19
CA LEU A 263 -2.27 19.65 8.33
C LEU A 263 -2.68 19.39 9.78
N ASP A 264 -2.07 18.38 10.43
CA ASP A 264 -2.30 18.10 11.85
C ASP A 264 -1.85 19.25 12.76
N GLY A 265 -0.88 20.06 12.34
CA GLY A 265 -0.50 21.29 12.99
C GLY A 265 -1.55 22.38 12.88
N TYR A 266 -2.13 22.55 11.68
CA TYR A 266 -3.14 23.59 11.45
C TYR A 266 -4.40 23.41 12.29
N ILE A 267 -4.91 22.18 12.39
CA ILE A 267 -6.12 21.93 13.19
C ILE A 267 -5.96 22.23 14.69
N ARG A 268 -4.73 22.37 15.18
CA ARG A 268 -4.41 22.77 16.57
C ARG A 268 -4.42 24.27 16.78
N LEU A 269 -4.38 25.06 15.69
CA LEU A 269 -4.44 26.51 15.76
C LEU A 269 -5.90 26.96 15.89
N PRO A 270 -6.22 27.95 16.74
CA PRO A 270 -7.52 28.62 16.72
C PRO A 270 -7.78 29.22 15.33
N ALA A 271 -9.06 29.27 14.92
CA ALA A 271 -9.45 29.72 13.58
C ALA A 271 -8.86 31.09 13.18
N GLN A 272 -8.82 32.05 14.12
CA GLN A 272 -8.21 33.36 13.89
C GLN A 272 -6.74 33.25 13.52
N GLN A 273 -5.96 32.40 14.21
CA GLN A 273 -4.54 32.19 13.92
C GLN A 273 -4.32 31.49 12.58
N GLN A 274 -5.22 30.57 12.19
CA GLN A 274 -5.17 29.95 10.85
C GLN A 274 -5.34 30.99 9.75
N LEU A 275 -6.24 31.98 9.92
CA LEU A 275 -6.45 33.07 8.97
C LEU A 275 -5.23 34.02 8.87
N GLU A 276 -4.49 34.18 9.96
CA GLU A 276 -3.29 35.03 10.05
C GLU A 276 -2.02 34.38 9.47
N LEU A 277 -2.06 33.09 9.12
CA LEU A 277 -0.89 32.40 8.55
C LEU A 277 -0.44 33.09 7.25
N PRO A 278 0.89 33.19 7.02
CA PRO A 278 1.43 33.65 5.74
C PRO A 278 0.93 32.77 4.60
N GLN A 279 0.73 33.38 3.41
CA GLN A 279 0.16 32.69 2.25
C GLN A 279 0.92 31.40 1.88
N ASN A 280 2.24 31.38 2.02
CA ASN A 280 3.07 30.21 1.75
C ASN A 280 2.95 29.08 2.79
N MET A 281 2.28 29.33 3.90
CA MET A 281 1.99 28.35 4.96
C MET A 281 0.53 27.90 4.99
N LYS A 282 -0.35 28.52 4.18
CA LYS A 282 -1.79 28.18 4.16
C LYS A 282 -2.11 26.88 3.42
N GLU A 283 -1.17 26.38 2.62
CA GLU A 283 -1.37 25.17 1.84
C GLU A 283 -0.83 23.94 2.60
N PRO A 284 -1.68 22.94 2.92
CA PRO A 284 -1.22 21.72 3.56
C PRO A 284 -0.34 20.90 2.61
N LEU A 285 0.68 20.26 3.15
CA LEU A 285 1.62 19.44 2.36
C LEU A 285 1.19 17.99 2.24
N TYR A 286 0.26 17.51 3.07
CA TYR A 286 -0.24 16.13 3.09
C TYR A 286 0.87 15.05 3.19
N ILE A 287 1.99 15.37 3.84
CA ILE A 287 3.10 14.44 4.03
C ILE A 287 2.78 13.55 5.23
N VAL A 288 2.64 12.26 5.01
CA VAL A 288 2.37 11.29 6.08
C VAL A 288 3.63 11.11 6.94
N VAL A 289 3.51 11.41 8.22
CA VAL A 289 4.61 11.31 9.21
C VAL A 289 4.39 10.22 10.25
N GLY A 290 3.20 9.64 10.31
CA GLY A 290 2.87 8.58 11.24
C GLY A 290 1.44 8.08 11.08
N HIS A 291 1.10 7.06 11.86
CA HIS A 291 -0.22 6.44 11.86
C HIS A 291 -0.67 6.15 13.29
N ASN A 292 -1.96 6.00 13.45
CA ASN A 292 -2.60 5.57 14.70
C ASN A 292 -3.59 4.46 14.44
N ILE A 293 -3.83 3.61 15.43
CA ILE A 293 -4.85 2.55 15.39
C ILE A 293 -6.22 3.18 15.63
N CYS A 294 -7.21 2.78 14.84
CA CYS A 294 -8.59 3.10 15.12
C CYS A 294 -9.52 1.92 14.84
N THR A 295 -10.77 2.06 15.28
CA THR A 295 -11.85 1.12 14.98
C THR A 295 -12.99 1.87 14.30
N ALA A 296 -13.66 1.20 13.39
CA ALA A 296 -14.90 1.73 12.82
C ALA A 296 -16.08 1.47 13.77
N ARG A 297 -17.07 2.34 13.70
CA ARG A 297 -18.38 2.09 14.31
C ARG A 297 -18.98 0.80 13.72
N GLU A 298 -19.48 -0.11 14.56
CA GLU A 298 -19.96 -1.43 14.09
C GLU A 298 -21.03 -1.32 12.99
N SER A 299 -21.87 -0.28 13.04
CA SER A 299 -22.90 -0.07 12.03
C SER A 299 -22.39 0.14 10.59
N ILE A 300 -21.11 0.50 10.41
CA ILE A 300 -20.52 0.64 9.08
C ILE A 300 -19.73 -0.61 8.65
N LEU A 301 -19.45 -1.55 9.54
CA LEU A 301 -18.66 -2.75 9.21
C LEU A 301 -19.27 -3.55 8.06
N LYS A 302 -20.62 -3.60 7.99
CA LYS A 302 -21.30 -4.21 6.86
C LYS A 302 -20.82 -3.64 5.51
N TYR A 303 -20.79 -2.33 5.38
CA TYR A 303 -20.35 -1.67 4.13
C TYR A 303 -18.86 -1.87 3.88
N VAL A 304 -18.06 -1.93 4.96
CA VAL A 304 -16.62 -2.22 4.87
C VAL A 304 -16.39 -3.61 4.29
N PHE A 305 -17.08 -4.64 4.78
CA PHE A 305 -16.99 -5.99 4.20
C PHE A 305 -17.51 -6.02 2.76
N GLU A 306 -18.63 -5.38 2.46
CA GLU A 306 -19.22 -5.31 1.12
C GLU A 306 -18.25 -4.71 0.08
N ILE A 307 -17.51 -3.63 0.41
CA ILE A 307 -16.52 -3.07 -0.51
C ILE A 307 -15.30 -3.98 -0.67
N GLY A 308 -14.87 -4.67 0.39
CA GLY A 308 -13.81 -5.68 0.32
C GLY A 308 -14.18 -6.84 -0.60
N GLU A 309 -15.38 -7.40 -0.47
CA GLU A 309 -15.89 -8.46 -1.35
C GLU A 309 -15.99 -8.02 -2.81
N LYS A 310 -16.54 -6.82 -3.05
CA LYS A 310 -16.61 -6.25 -4.40
C LYS A 310 -15.22 -6.08 -5.01
N PHE A 311 -14.27 -5.59 -4.21
CA PHE A 311 -12.90 -5.42 -4.64
C PHE A 311 -12.24 -6.76 -5.01
N VAL A 312 -12.35 -7.78 -4.17
CA VAL A 312 -11.85 -9.12 -4.46
C VAL A 312 -12.45 -9.66 -5.76
N LYS A 313 -13.78 -9.62 -5.91
CA LYS A 313 -14.47 -10.06 -7.13
C LYS A 313 -13.99 -9.32 -8.39
N ALA A 314 -13.78 -8.00 -8.29
CA ALA A 314 -13.25 -7.22 -9.39
C ALA A 314 -11.82 -7.66 -9.74
N THR A 315 -10.94 -7.85 -8.74
CA THR A 315 -9.58 -8.33 -9.01
C THR A 315 -9.55 -9.71 -9.64
N GLN A 316 -10.37 -10.65 -9.19
CA GLN A 316 -10.49 -12.00 -9.76
C GLN A 316 -11.00 -11.98 -11.20
N LYS A 317 -11.89 -11.05 -11.51
CA LYS A 317 -12.45 -10.90 -12.87
C LYS A 317 -11.41 -10.38 -13.88
N TYR A 318 -10.62 -9.37 -13.48
CA TYR A 318 -9.75 -8.65 -14.41
C TYR A 318 -8.26 -9.03 -14.30
N PHE A 319 -7.83 -9.64 -13.19
CA PHE A 319 -6.43 -10.00 -12.91
C PHE A 319 -6.32 -11.38 -12.27
N LYS A 320 -6.51 -12.44 -13.04
CA LYS A 320 -6.40 -13.81 -12.49
C LYS A 320 -5.02 -14.06 -11.85
N PRO A 321 -4.96 -14.72 -10.70
CA PRO A 321 -6.06 -15.32 -9.93
C PRO A 321 -6.86 -14.31 -9.06
N GLY A 322 -6.55 -13.04 -9.06
CA GLY A 322 -7.09 -12.00 -8.21
C GLY A 322 -6.08 -11.50 -7.18
N ILE A 323 -6.57 -10.74 -6.20
CA ILE A 323 -5.73 -10.28 -5.10
C ILE A 323 -5.31 -11.46 -4.23
N ILE A 324 -4.03 -11.49 -3.83
CA ILE A 324 -3.45 -12.50 -2.95
C ILE A 324 -2.87 -11.79 -1.73
N GLY A 325 -3.28 -12.20 -0.54
CA GLY A 325 -2.71 -11.68 0.70
C GLY A 325 -3.22 -10.29 1.09
N ALA A 326 -2.35 -9.48 1.66
CA ALA A 326 -2.70 -8.19 2.20
C ALA A 326 -3.01 -7.15 1.11
N PHE A 327 -4.05 -6.35 1.34
CA PHE A 327 -4.36 -5.14 0.57
C PHE A 327 -5.01 -4.09 1.46
N CYS A 328 -5.04 -2.84 1.01
CA CYS A 328 -5.63 -1.76 1.78
C CYS A 328 -6.51 -0.88 0.88
N LEU A 329 -7.75 -0.65 1.33
CA LEU A 329 -8.65 0.32 0.72
C LEU A 329 -8.64 1.59 1.57
N GLN A 330 -8.15 2.68 0.99
CA GLN A 330 -8.10 3.97 1.66
C GLN A 330 -9.39 4.72 1.35
N THR A 331 -10.13 5.03 2.40
CA THR A 331 -11.49 5.55 2.28
C THR A 331 -11.69 6.86 3.03
N ILE A 332 -12.68 7.61 2.58
CA ILE A 332 -13.29 8.71 3.33
C ILE A 332 -14.71 8.30 3.66
N ILE A 333 -15.13 8.48 4.91
CA ILE A 333 -16.49 8.16 5.33
C ILE A 333 -17.35 9.42 5.21
N LYS A 334 -18.37 9.37 4.35
CA LYS A 334 -19.34 10.46 4.21
C LYS A 334 -20.27 10.55 5.43
N PRO A 335 -20.98 11.69 5.64
CA PRO A 335 -21.96 11.82 6.72
C PRO A 335 -23.03 10.73 6.72
N GLU A 336 -23.38 10.19 5.55
CA GLU A 336 -24.34 9.10 5.36
C GLU A 336 -23.77 7.73 5.78
N MET A 337 -22.58 7.69 6.40
CA MET A 337 -21.85 6.50 6.83
C MET A 337 -21.38 5.61 5.67
N GLU A 338 -21.25 6.18 4.49
CA GLU A 338 -20.86 5.47 3.29
C GLU A 338 -19.35 5.62 3.02
N PRO A 339 -18.59 4.52 2.90
CA PRO A 339 -17.18 4.58 2.54
C PRO A 339 -17.00 4.88 1.04
N VAL A 340 -16.14 5.82 0.73
CA VAL A 340 -15.72 6.18 -0.63
C VAL A 340 -14.23 5.92 -0.78
N VAL A 341 -13.84 5.04 -1.70
CA VAL A 341 -12.44 4.64 -1.91
C VAL A 341 -11.73 5.67 -2.79
N TYR A 342 -10.69 6.30 -2.25
CA TYR A 342 -9.92 7.32 -2.96
C TYR A 342 -8.46 6.90 -3.29
N ASP A 343 -8.01 5.78 -2.73
CA ASP A 343 -6.69 5.19 -3.01
C ASP A 343 -6.70 3.71 -2.64
N VAL A 344 -5.85 2.91 -3.29
CA VAL A 344 -5.75 1.46 -3.06
C VAL A 344 -4.28 1.05 -2.99
N ALA A 345 -3.97 0.14 -2.08
CA ALA A 345 -2.68 -0.56 -2.05
C ALA A 345 -2.91 -2.06 -2.28
N PHE A 346 -2.26 -2.62 -3.29
CA PHE A 346 -2.35 -4.05 -3.65
C PHE A 346 -1.28 -4.90 -2.93
N ARG A 347 -0.90 -4.49 -1.76
CA ARG A 347 0.14 -5.06 -0.87
C ARG A 347 -0.10 -4.58 0.55
N ILE A 348 0.78 -4.91 1.49
CA ILE A 348 0.70 -4.42 2.87
C ILE A 348 0.64 -2.88 2.88
N GLY A 349 -0.35 -2.34 3.56
CA GLY A 349 -0.58 -0.91 3.74
C GLY A 349 0.63 -0.19 4.38
N GLY A 350 0.72 1.14 4.18
CA GLY A 350 1.84 1.94 4.70
C GLY A 350 1.81 2.14 6.22
N GLY A 351 0.63 2.00 6.84
CA GLY A 351 0.39 2.25 8.26
C GLY A 351 0.61 1.07 9.18
N THR A 352 0.84 -0.13 8.65
CA THR A 352 0.75 -1.37 9.44
C THR A 352 1.82 -1.52 10.54
N ASN A 353 2.92 -0.75 10.50
CA ASN A 353 3.89 -0.73 11.60
C ASN A 353 3.29 -0.39 12.97
N VAL A 354 2.19 0.36 13.02
CA VAL A 354 1.48 0.69 14.26
C VAL A 354 0.87 -0.56 14.91
N HIS A 355 0.65 -1.60 14.13
CA HIS A 355 0.06 -2.85 14.55
C HIS A 355 1.09 -3.94 14.91
N ALA A 356 2.37 -3.71 14.65
CA ALA A 356 3.42 -4.71 14.86
C ALA A 356 3.40 -5.30 16.29
N PHE A 357 3.29 -4.47 17.32
CA PHE A 357 3.24 -4.94 18.71
C PHE A 357 1.84 -5.34 19.19
N TRP A 358 0.81 -4.54 18.87
CA TRP A 358 -0.55 -4.74 19.40
C TRP A 358 -1.40 -5.66 18.54
N GLY A 359 -1.04 -5.85 17.28
CA GLY A 359 -1.88 -6.46 16.27
C GLY A 359 -3.00 -5.52 15.79
N HIS A 360 -3.69 -5.96 14.78
CA HIS A 360 -4.91 -5.33 14.30
C HIS A 360 -6.11 -5.70 15.16
N PRO A 361 -7.00 -4.78 15.54
CA PRO A 361 -8.13 -5.07 16.42
C PRO A 361 -9.02 -6.22 15.95
N TYR A 362 -9.42 -6.21 14.68
CA TYR A 362 -10.31 -7.25 14.13
C TYR A 362 -9.53 -8.55 13.85
N GLY A 363 -8.30 -8.46 13.37
CA GLY A 363 -7.42 -9.61 13.19
C GLY A 363 -7.15 -10.36 14.50
N ASN A 364 -6.96 -9.64 15.61
CA ASN A 364 -6.79 -10.24 16.94
C ASN A 364 -8.04 -11.03 17.38
N VAL A 365 -9.22 -10.48 17.13
CA VAL A 365 -10.48 -11.13 17.46
C VAL A 365 -10.69 -12.38 16.59
N LEU A 366 -10.42 -12.29 15.30
CA LEU A 366 -10.57 -13.39 14.35
C LEU A 366 -9.62 -14.55 14.67
N TRP A 367 -8.34 -14.25 14.87
CA TRP A 367 -7.29 -15.26 15.05
C TRP A 367 -7.03 -15.64 16.52
N ARG A 368 -7.69 -14.98 17.48
CA ARG A 368 -7.54 -15.18 18.94
C ARG A 368 -6.08 -15.08 19.42
N LYS A 369 -5.28 -14.27 18.73
CA LYS A 369 -3.89 -13.96 19.04
C LYS A 369 -3.51 -12.61 18.43
N ARG A 370 -2.39 -12.02 18.85
CA ARG A 370 -1.83 -10.82 18.21
C ARG A 370 -1.65 -11.10 16.71
N MET A 371 -2.29 -10.31 15.87
CA MET A 371 -2.28 -10.48 14.43
C MET A 371 -2.11 -9.14 13.72
N SER A 372 -0.90 -8.86 13.24
CA SER A 372 -0.62 -7.74 12.35
C SER A 372 -0.70 -8.18 10.88
N SER A 373 -0.68 -7.25 9.93
CA SER A 373 -0.64 -7.59 8.50
C SER A 373 0.62 -8.38 8.13
N GLY A 374 1.77 -8.01 8.70
CA GLY A 374 3.02 -8.75 8.50
C GLY A 374 2.96 -10.16 9.06
N ARG A 375 2.42 -10.32 10.28
CA ARG A 375 2.23 -11.65 10.89
C ARG A 375 1.22 -12.49 10.13
N ARG A 376 0.11 -11.88 9.67
CA ARG A 376 -0.89 -12.61 8.88
C ARG A 376 -0.30 -13.10 7.55
N THR A 377 0.54 -12.28 6.93
CA THR A 377 1.29 -12.66 5.71
C THR A 377 2.24 -13.84 5.97
N ALA A 378 3.01 -13.78 7.04
CA ALA A 378 3.91 -14.87 7.42
C ALA A 378 3.14 -16.15 7.76
N LEU A 379 2.02 -16.03 8.47
CA LEU A 379 1.13 -17.16 8.77
C LEU A 379 0.56 -17.78 7.49
N GLU A 380 0.22 -16.99 6.47
CA GLU A 380 -0.24 -17.52 5.17
C GLU A 380 0.84 -18.36 4.51
N ILE A 381 2.08 -17.86 4.47
CA ILE A 381 3.23 -18.63 3.94
C ILE A 381 3.40 -19.94 4.72
N LYS A 382 3.31 -19.90 6.03
CA LYS A 382 3.41 -21.10 6.89
C LYS A 382 2.28 -22.11 6.64
N ARG A 383 1.04 -21.61 6.47
CA ARG A 383 -0.11 -22.46 6.11
C ARG A 383 0.07 -23.07 4.72
N ALA A 384 0.52 -22.28 3.76
CA ALA A 384 0.79 -22.74 2.40
C ALA A 384 1.87 -23.84 2.35
N ILE A 385 2.95 -23.70 3.12
CA ILE A 385 3.97 -24.74 3.28
C ILE A 385 3.34 -26.02 3.86
N LYS A 386 2.57 -25.89 4.94
CA LYS A 386 1.93 -27.03 5.62
C LYS A 386 1.00 -27.82 4.71
N HIS A 387 0.30 -27.14 3.81
CA HIS A 387 -0.67 -27.74 2.89
C HIS A 387 -0.11 -28.03 1.49
N ASN A 388 1.20 -27.84 1.26
CA ASN A 388 1.85 -27.96 -0.07
C ASN A 388 1.21 -27.08 -1.15
N MET A 389 0.89 -25.84 -0.81
CA MET A 389 0.21 -24.87 -1.67
C MET A 389 1.03 -23.57 -1.82
N LEU A 390 2.35 -23.62 -1.62
CA LEU A 390 3.19 -22.42 -1.61
C LEU A 390 3.16 -21.68 -2.95
N GLU A 391 3.06 -22.40 -4.06
CA GLU A 391 2.94 -21.87 -5.40
C GLU A 391 1.67 -21.02 -5.62
N LYS A 392 0.58 -21.27 -4.87
CA LYS A 392 -0.68 -20.53 -5.02
C LYS A 392 -0.61 -19.10 -4.50
N ILE A 393 0.28 -18.82 -3.56
CA ILE A 393 0.34 -17.52 -2.89
C ILE A 393 1.50 -16.63 -3.35
N VAL A 394 2.31 -17.11 -4.29
CA VAL A 394 3.47 -16.38 -4.82
C VAL A 394 3.35 -16.15 -6.33
N THR A 395 3.89 -15.01 -6.75
CA THR A 395 3.91 -14.62 -8.17
C THR A 395 5.31 -14.19 -8.61
#